data_81f644f87945660556ef8672fe198cd3
#
_entry.id   81f644f87945660556ef8672fe198cd3
#
_cell.length_a   1.000
_cell.length_b   1.000
_cell.length_c   1.000
_cell.angle_alpha   90.00
_cell.angle_beta   90.00
_cell.angle_gamma   90.00
#
_symmetry.space_group_name_H-M   'P 1'
#
loop_
_entity.id
_entity.type
_entity.pdbx_description
1 polymer ?
#
loop_
_entity_poly.entity_id
_entity_poly.type
_entity_poly.pdbx_seq_one_letter_code
_entity_poly.pdbx_strand_id
1 'polypeptide(L)'
;MGIRSQIFLIVFGIFFVGIFLSYIVAERDLSKTLENQIVLELRKQAELASISIGPVSKLDSIEKADMVANRIGESIDSRVTIIKDSGEVLGDSNLSTSQISVVENHSNRPEIIDAKLNNVGWSIRYSDTAVS
;
A
#
# COMPACT_ATOMS: atom_id res chain seq x y z
N MET A 1 39.91 -2.98 -40.89
CA MET A 1 39.11 -4.01 -40.18
C MET A 1 38.67 -5.06 -41.18
N GLY A 2 38.92 -6.33 -40.89
CA GLY A 2 38.51 -7.40 -41.80
C GLY A 2 37.01 -7.68 -41.69
N ILE A 3 36.41 -8.19 -42.78
CA ILE A 3 34.96 -8.54 -42.84
C ILE A 3 34.53 -9.40 -41.66
N ARG A 4 35.36 -10.31 -41.18
CA ARG A 4 35.11 -11.16 -40.00
C ARG A 4 34.90 -10.35 -38.72
N SER A 5 35.69 -9.30 -38.51
CA SER A 5 35.57 -8.42 -37.35
C SER A 5 34.28 -7.58 -37.38
N GLN A 6 33.85 -7.15 -38.56
CA GLN A 6 32.60 -6.41 -38.73
C GLN A 6 31.39 -7.29 -38.42
N ILE A 7 31.37 -8.52 -38.96
CA ILE A 7 30.28 -9.49 -38.68
C ILE A 7 30.20 -9.79 -37.18
N PHE A 8 31.35 -10.02 -36.52
CA PHE A 8 31.40 -10.28 -35.10
C PHE A 8 30.83 -9.11 -34.27
N LEU A 9 31.18 -7.86 -34.59
CA LEU A 9 30.66 -6.68 -33.92
C LEU A 9 29.15 -6.52 -34.10
N ILE A 10 28.64 -6.81 -35.31
CA ILE A 10 27.18 -6.72 -35.58
C ILE A 10 26.42 -7.76 -34.76
N VAL A 11 26.86 -9.03 -34.78
CA VAL A 11 26.22 -10.12 -34.03
C VAL A 11 26.27 -9.84 -32.53
N PHE A 12 27.42 -9.37 -32.03
CA PHE A 12 27.61 -9.00 -30.64
C PHE A 12 26.69 -7.83 -30.21
N GLY A 13 26.57 -6.83 -31.10
CA GLY A 13 25.66 -5.70 -30.87
C GLY A 13 24.19 -6.13 -30.79
N ILE A 14 23.73 -6.99 -31.72
CA ILE A 14 22.35 -7.51 -31.67
C ILE A 14 22.09 -8.30 -30.38
N PHE A 15 23.06 -9.11 -29.97
CA PHE A 15 22.96 -9.90 -28.73
C PHE A 15 22.81 -9.00 -27.47
N PHE A 16 23.64 -7.95 -27.40
CA PHE A 16 23.53 -6.99 -26.28
C PHE A 16 22.23 -6.21 -26.28
N VAL A 17 21.73 -5.81 -27.44
CA VAL A 17 20.42 -5.13 -27.54
C VAL A 17 19.30 -6.08 -27.09
N GLY A 18 19.35 -7.35 -27.47
CA GLY A 18 18.38 -8.36 -27.03
C GLY A 18 18.37 -8.55 -25.52
N ILE A 19 19.54 -8.67 -24.89
CA ILE A 19 19.66 -8.77 -23.43
C ILE A 19 19.12 -7.52 -22.74
N PHE A 20 19.48 -6.34 -23.23
CA PHE A 20 19.03 -5.06 -22.66
C PHE A 20 17.52 -4.89 -22.72
N LEU A 21 16.90 -5.23 -23.86
CA LEU A 21 15.44 -5.20 -24.00
C LEU A 21 14.76 -6.22 -23.05
N SER A 22 15.31 -7.43 -22.95
CA SER A 22 14.80 -8.46 -22.02
C SER A 22 14.88 -8.00 -20.56
N TYR A 23 15.94 -7.32 -20.18
CA TYR A 23 16.10 -6.75 -18.84
C TYR A 23 15.02 -5.71 -18.54
N ILE A 24 14.76 -4.76 -19.45
CA ILE A 24 13.74 -3.73 -19.27
C ILE A 24 12.35 -4.34 -19.12
N VAL A 25 12.02 -5.34 -19.95
CA VAL A 25 10.70 -6.01 -19.86
C VAL A 25 10.56 -6.75 -18.54
N ALA A 26 11.58 -7.52 -18.13
CA ALA A 26 11.56 -8.26 -16.87
C ALA A 26 11.41 -7.36 -15.63
N GLU A 27 12.08 -6.20 -15.62
CA GLU A 27 11.98 -5.23 -14.52
C GLU A 27 10.56 -4.66 -14.40
N ARG A 28 9.93 -4.32 -15.52
CA ARG A 28 8.56 -3.78 -15.55
C ARG A 28 7.52 -4.80 -15.10
N ASP A 29 7.64 -6.04 -15.55
CA ASP A 29 6.70 -7.11 -15.18
C ASP A 29 6.84 -7.49 -13.71
N LEU A 30 8.05 -7.52 -13.19
CA LEU A 30 8.31 -7.82 -11.78
C LEU A 30 7.71 -6.73 -10.87
N SER A 31 7.92 -5.45 -11.18
CA SER A 31 7.39 -4.34 -10.39
C SER A 31 5.86 -4.37 -10.32
N LYS A 32 5.18 -4.57 -11.44
CA LYS A 32 3.71 -4.68 -11.48
C LYS A 32 3.19 -5.89 -10.70
N THR A 33 3.87 -7.01 -10.79
CA THR A 33 3.48 -8.23 -10.08
C THR A 33 3.61 -8.04 -8.57
N LEU A 34 4.69 -7.41 -8.11
CA LEU A 34 4.89 -7.10 -6.69
C LEU A 34 3.86 -6.12 -6.15
N GLU A 35 3.57 -5.03 -6.88
CA GLU A 35 2.50 -4.08 -6.49
C GLU A 35 1.15 -4.79 -6.33
N ASN A 36 0.75 -5.61 -7.30
CA ASN A 36 -0.51 -6.33 -7.25
C ASN A 36 -0.56 -7.32 -6.07
N GLN A 37 0.55 -7.99 -5.76
CA GLN A 37 0.63 -8.90 -4.62
C GLN A 37 0.50 -8.14 -3.29
N ILE A 38 1.17 -7.00 -3.15
CA ILE A 38 1.08 -6.15 -1.95
C ILE A 38 -0.35 -5.65 -1.75
N VAL A 39 -0.99 -5.12 -2.80
CA VAL A 39 -2.38 -4.64 -2.72
C VAL A 39 -3.33 -5.77 -2.33
N LEU A 40 -3.18 -6.97 -2.91
CA LEU A 40 -4.02 -8.12 -2.59
C LEU A 40 -3.83 -8.57 -1.13
N GLU A 41 -2.60 -8.58 -0.64
CA GLU A 41 -2.29 -8.97 0.73
C GLU A 41 -2.85 -7.96 1.74
N LEU A 42 -2.63 -6.65 1.52
CA LEU A 42 -3.18 -5.60 2.36
C LEU A 42 -4.71 -5.62 2.36
N ARG A 43 -5.35 -5.89 1.22
CA ARG A 43 -6.80 -6.04 1.14
C ARG A 43 -7.31 -7.19 2.00
N LYS A 44 -6.68 -8.36 1.94
CA LYS A 44 -7.03 -9.51 2.79
C LYS A 44 -6.86 -9.19 4.28
N GLN A 45 -5.75 -8.54 4.63
CA GLN A 45 -5.49 -8.12 6.01
C GLN A 45 -6.55 -7.12 6.51
N ALA A 46 -6.93 -6.14 5.69
CA ALA A 46 -7.98 -5.18 6.02
C ALA A 46 -9.35 -5.85 6.19
N GLU A 47 -9.70 -6.82 5.34
CA GLU A 47 -10.93 -7.59 5.43
C GLU A 47 -10.98 -8.42 6.72
N LEU A 48 -9.90 -9.14 7.05
CA LEU A 48 -9.80 -9.91 8.31
C LEU A 48 -9.85 -9.00 9.54
N ALA A 49 -9.18 -7.85 9.49
CA ALA A 49 -9.25 -6.84 10.55
C ALA A 49 -10.68 -6.34 10.75
N SER A 50 -11.40 -6.02 9.67
CA SER A 50 -12.78 -5.52 9.73
C SER A 50 -13.74 -6.54 10.35
N ILE A 51 -13.58 -7.83 10.03
CA ILE A 51 -14.35 -8.91 10.64
C ILE A 51 -14.04 -9.02 12.13
N SER A 52 -12.78 -8.89 12.52
CA SER A 52 -12.33 -9.00 13.92
C SER A 52 -12.82 -7.83 14.79
N ILE A 53 -12.91 -6.64 14.21
CA ILE A 53 -13.42 -5.43 14.90
C ILE A 53 -14.94 -5.52 15.07
N GLY A 54 -15.64 -6.12 14.10
CA GLY A 54 -17.09 -6.07 14.03
C GLY A 54 -17.63 -4.65 13.77
N PRO A 55 -18.89 -4.37 14.10
CA PRO A 55 -19.46 -3.04 13.84
C PRO A 55 -18.72 -1.96 14.62
N VAL A 56 -18.20 -0.94 13.95
CA VAL A 56 -17.50 0.23 14.53
C VAL A 56 -18.40 0.96 15.54
N SER A 57 -19.73 0.86 15.40
CA SER A 57 -20.71 1.40 16.38
C SER A 57 -20.56 0.84 17.79
N LYS A 58 -19.85 -0.27 17.98
CA LYS A 58 -19.52 -0.84 19.30
C LYS A 58 -18.26 -0.24 19.92
N LEU A 59 -17.48 0.50 19.14
CA LEU A 59 -16.31 1.24 19.61
C LEU A 59 -16.77 2.63 20.09
N ASP A 60 -17.31 2.67 21.30
CA ASP A 60 -17.98 3.82 21.91
C ASP A 60 -17.00 4.88 22.45
N SER A 61 -15.69 4.63 22.41
CA SER A 61 -14.67 5.60 22.80
C SER A 61 -13.39 5.49 21.95
N ILE A 62 -12.65 6.60 21.89
CA ILE A 62 -11.34 6.67 21.19
C ILE A 62 -10.36 5.66 21.81
N GLU A 63 -10.35 5.53 23.14
CA GLU A 63 -9.44 4.63 23.85
C GLU A 63 -9.66 3.17 23.46
N LYS A 64 -10.91 2.74 23.31
CA LYS A 64 -11.22 1.37 22.86
C LYS A 64 -10.83 1.15 21.41
N ALA A 65 -11.11 2.10 20.54
CA ALA A 65 -10.76 2.04 19.14
C ALA A 65 -9.24 2.00 18.96
N ASP A 66 -8.52 2.83 19.71
CA ASP A 66 -7.06 2.88 19.70
C ASP A 66 -6.43 1.56 20.18
N MET A 67 -6.95 1.00 21.29
CA MET A 67 -6.50 -0.31 21.80
C MET A 67 -6.70 -1.42 20.74
N VAL A 68 -7.80 -1.40 20.01
CA VAL A 68 -8.10 -2.36 18.96
C VAL A 68 -7.16 -2.14 17.75
N ALA A 69 -6.95 -0.89 17.33
CA ALA A 69 -6.03 -0.56 16.24
C ALA A 69 -4.61 -1.04 16.54
N ASN A 70 -4.11 -0.79 17.77
CA ASN A 70 -2.80 -1.21 18.22
C ASN A 70 -2.65 -2.74 18.20
N ARG A 71 -3.61 -3.47 18.76
CA ARG A 71 -3.59 -4.94 18.78
C ARG A 71 -3.55 -5.55 17.37
N ILE A 72 -4.36 -5.00 16.47
CA ILE A 72 -4.39 -5.49 15.08
C ILE A 72 -3.08 -5.12 14.38
N GLY A 73 -2.62 -3.87 14.53
CA GLY A 73 -1.37 -3.40 13.93
C GLY A 73 -0.16 -4.25 14.32
N GLU A 74 -0.05 -4.60 15.60
CA GLU A 74 0.97 -5.54 16.09
C GLU A 74 0.84 -6.94 15.47
N SER A 75 -0.40 -7.42 15.28
CA SER A 75 -0.64 -8.77 14.75
C SER A 75 -0.30 -8.92 13.27
N ILE A 76 -0.45 -7.85 12.49
CA ILE A 76 -0.24 -7.86 11.03
C ILE A 76 1.03 -7.13 10.60
N ASP A 77 1.80 -6.59 11.55
CA ASP A 77 3.00 -5.78 11.31
C ASP A 77 2.75 -4.63 10.32
N SER A 78 1.62 -3.94 10.50
CA SER A 78 1.19 -2.86 9.61
C SER A 78 0.43 -1.79 10.38
N ARG A 79 0.51 -0.53 9.91
CA ARG A 79 -0.27 0.55 10.50
C ARG A 79 -1.76 0.33 10.25
N VAL A 80 -2.54 0.37 11.30
CA VAL A 80 -4.01 0.25 11.28
C VAL A 80 -4.63 1.55 11.75
N THR A 81 -5.53 2.10 10.95
CA THR A 81 -6.31 3.29 11.30
C THR A 81 -7.80 2.95 11.24
N ILE A 82 -8.51 3.16 12.31
CA ILE A 82 -9.97 2.96 12.40
C ILE A 82 -10.66 4.30 12.18
N ILE A 83 -11.54 4.35 11.18
CA ILE A 83 -12.20 5.58 10.72
C ILE A 83 -13.70 5.36 10.67
N LYS A 84 -14.49 6.32 11.17
CA LYS A 84 -15.95 6.33 11.02
C LYS A 84 -16.35 6.67 9.59
N ASP A 85 -17.59 6.38 9.21
CA ASP A 85 -18.18 6.79 7.94
C ASP A 85 -18.13 8.31 7.72
N SER A 86 -18.12 9.10 8.80
CA SER A 86 -17.93 10.56 8.76
C SER A 86 -16.52 11.00 8.36
N GLY A 87 -15.54 10.07 8.31
CA GLY A 87 -14.12 10.34 8.09
C GLY A 87 -13.33 10.69 9.36
N GLU A 88 -13.98 10.68 10.53
CA GLU A 88 -13.34 10.89 11.83
C GLU A 88 -12.47 9.69 12.19
N VAL A 89 -11.21 9.93 12.58
CA VAL A 89 -10.29 8.89 13.05
C VAL A 89 -10.60 8.57 14.51
N LEU A 90 -10.84 7.28 14.79
CA LEU A 90 -11.12 6.77 16.13
C LEU A 90 -9.93 6.10 16.81
N GLY A 91 -9.04 5.48 16.03
CA GLY A 91 -7.87 4.78 16.53
C GLY A 91 -6.80 4.68 15.45
N ASP A 92 -5.52 4.65 15.87
CA ASP A 92 -4.39 4.53 14.94
C ASP A 92 -3.20 3.91 15.65
N SER A 93 -2.69 2.80 15.13
CA SER A 93 -1.61 2.03 15.78
C SER A 93 -0.26 2.76 15.86
N ASN A 94 -0.08 3.89 15.16
CA ASN A 94 1.15 4.67 15.16
C ASN A 94 1.01 6.03 15.85
N LEU A 95 -0.18 6.37 16.35
CA LEU A 95 -0.46 7.65 17.00
C LEU A 95 -0.87 7.43 18.44
N SER A 96 -0.55 8.37 19.32
CA SER A 96 -1.11 8.41 20.67
C SER A 96 -2.55 8.93 20.63
N THR A 97 -3.36 8.59 21.65
CA THR A 97 -4.74 9.05 21.78
C THR A 97 -4.88 10.59 21.71
N SER A 98 -3.91 11.33 22.24
CA SER A 98 -3.88 12.80 22.15
C SER A 98 -3.62 13.30 20.72
N GLN A 99 -2.84 12.57 19.93
CA GLN A 99 -2.61 12.90 18.52
C GLN A 99 -3.82 12.55 17.66
N ILE A 100 -4.52 11.45 17.96
CA ILE A 100 -5.74 11.04 17.24
C ILE A 100 -6.80 12.14 17.32
N SER A 101 -6.98 12.79 18.48
CA SER A 101 -7.99 13.83 18.69
C SER A 101 -7.81 15.09 17.83
N VAL A 102 -6.62 15.32 17.27
CA VAL A 102 -6.27 16.47 16.42
C VAL A 102 -6.00 16.09 14.97
N VAL A 103 -6.17 14.81 14.62
CA VAL A 103 -5.99 14.34 13.25
C VAL A 103 -7.04 14.94 12.33
N GLU A 104 -6.62 15.36 11.15
CA GLU A 104 -7.50 15.83 10.08
C GLU A 104 -8.53 14.76 9.70
N ASN A 105 -9.75 15.21 9.36
CA ASN A 105 -10.80 14.32 8.88
C ASN A 105 -10.42 13.71 7.51
N HIS A 106 -10.58 12.41 7.40
CA HIS A 106 -10.14 11.61 6.25
C HIS A 106 -11.25 11.35 5.21
N SER A 107 -12.43 11.98 5.35
CA SER A 107 -13.58 11.72 4.45
C SER A 107 -13.30 11.97 2.97
N ASN A 108 -12.37 12.88 2.66
CA ASN A 108 -12.02 13.27 1.28
C ASN A 108 -10.89 12.42 0.66
N ARG A 109 -10.38 11.43 1.37
CA ARG A 109 -9.32 10.57 0.84
C ARG A 109 -9.87 9.62 -0.21
N PRO A 110 -9.19 9.44 -1.36
CA PRO A 110 -9.67 8.59 -2.47
C PRO A 110 -10.05 7.18 -2.02
N GLU A 111 -9.22 6.55 -1.20
CA GLU A 111 -9.46 5.20 -0.67
C GLU A 111 -10.70 5.14 0.25
N ILE A 112 -11.02 6.22 0.96
CA ILE A 112 -12.21 6.28 1.81
C ILE A 112 -13.47 6.49 0.97
N ILE A 113 -13.40 7.33 -0.05
CA ILE A 113 -14.50 7.55 -0.99
C ILE A 113 -14.81 6.26 -1.74
N ASP A 114 -13.77 5.57 -2.23
CA ASP A 114 -13.92 4.32 -2.96
C ASP A 114 -14.47 3.21 -2.05
N ALA A 115 -13.99 3.10 -0.80
CA ALA A 115 -14.51 2.14 0.17
C ALA A 115 -15.99 2.34 0.50
N LYS A 116 -16.48 3.58 0.54
CA LYS A 116 -17.91 3.87 0.74
C LYS A 116 -18.78 3.43 -0.43
N LEU A 117 -18.26 3.48 -1.65
CA LEU A 117 -19.01 3.11 -2.87
C LEU A 117 -18.92 1.60 -3.14
N ASN A 118 -17.77 1.00 -2.89
CA ASN A 118 -17.43 -0.36 -3.33
C ASN A 118 -17.13 -1.32 -2.17
N ASN A 119 -17.33 -0.90 -0.92
CA ASN A 119 -16.97 -1.60 0.33
C ASN A 119 -15.46 -1.77 0.55
N VAL A 120 -14.64 -1.57 -0.45
CA VAL A 120 -13.17 -1.62 -0.38
C VAL A 120 -12.60 -0.52 -1.27
N GLY A 121 -11.67 0.26 -0.73
CA GLY A 121 -10.92 1.27 -1.49
C GLY A 121 -9.43 1.14 -1.21
N TRP A 122 -8.59 1.55 -2.16
CA TRP A 122 -7.16 1.58 -2.01
C TRP A 122 -6.55 2.76 -2.78
N SER A 123 -5.38 3.22 -2.32
CA SER A 123 -4.60 4.23 -3.04
C SER A 123 -3.11 4.04 -2.80
N ILE A 124 -2.30 4.42 -3.78
CA ILE A 124 -0.85 4.47 -3.67
C ILE A 124 -0.45 5.93 -3.53
N ARG A 125 0.34 6.24 -2.51
CA ARG A 125 0.92 7.57 -2.30
C ARG A 125 2.41 7.44 -2.05
N TYR A 126 3.16 8.27 -2.73
CA TYR A 126 4.59 8.43 -2.44
C TYR A 126 4.73 9.47 -1.32
N SER A 127 5.49 9.13 -0.28
CA SER A 127 5.83 10.08 0.79
C SER A 127 7.10 10.81 0.39
N ASP A 128 7.04 12.12 0.24
CA ASP A 128 8.20 12.97 -0.03
C ASP A 128 9.17 13.05 1.16
N THR A 129 8.82 12.46 2.30
CA THR A 129 9.61 12.46 3.55
C THR A 129 10.56 11.29 3.71
N ALA A 130 10.72 10.42 2.73
CA ALA A 130 11.59 9.24 2.81
C ALA A 130 13.07 9.52 2.40
N VAL A 131 13.47 10.80 2.29
CA VAL A 131 14.86 11.21 2.02
C VAL A 131 15.32 12.16 3.12
N SER A 132 15.76 11.60 4.25
CA SER A 132 16.59 12.28 5.23
C SER A 132 17.48 11.24 5.90
#